data_bc688dff79cb9d86acd1583787caed08
#
_entry.id   bc688dff79cb9d86acd1583787caed08
#
_cell.length_a   1.000
_cell.length_b   1.000
_cell.length_c   1.000
_cell.angle_alpha   90.00
_cell.angle_beta   90.00
_cell.angle_gamma   90.00
#
_symmetry.space_group_name_H-M   'P 1'
#
loop_
_entity.id
_entity.type
_entity.pdbx_description
1 polymer ?
#
loop_
_entity_poly.entity_id
_entity_poly.type
_entity_poly.pdbx_seq_one_letter_code
_entity_poly.pdbx_strand_id
1 'polypeptide(L)'
;TIRGEECSAYWPAGTAAFHVNADIAMAFERYRVVSGDDSIEKECGLAVLVETARMWLSLGHHDRYGRWRIDGVTGPDEYTAVVRDNIFTNLMAAANLRSAVGACTRHPEAARDLGVDNEETAAWRDAADAVYIPYDRELGVHPQCEGFTTLREWDFTENTKYPLLLHEPYVRLYPAQVIKQADLVLAMQWQSHAFTPEQKARNVDYYERRTTRDSSLSACTQAVMCADVGHLELAHDYAYEAAL
;
A
#
# COMPACT_ATOMS: atom_id res chain seq x y z
N THR A 1 -1.54 -15.24 12.68
CA THR A 1 -2.57 -16.21 13.19
C THR A 1 -3.19 -15.71 14.47
N ILE A 2 -4.38 -16.25 14.84
CA ILE A 2 -5.04 -15.98 16.13
C ILE A 2 -4.13 -16.32 17.33
N ARG A 3 -3.16 -17.21 17.14
CA ARG A 3 -2.17 -17.62 18.16
C ARG A 3 -0.88 -16.79 18.14
N GLY A 4 -0.76 -15.81 17.25
CA GLY A 4 0.47 -15.04 17.07
C GLY A 4 1.62 -15.82 16.41
N GLU A 5 1.33 -16.99 15.84
CA GLU A 5 2.34 -17.80 15.17
C GLU A 5 2.53 -17.33 13.71
N GLU A 6 3.77 -17.32 13.23
CA GLU A 6 4.10 -17.05 11.84
C GLU A 6 3.47 -18.10 10.91
N CYS A 7 2.83 -17.66 9.83
CA CYS A 7 2.12 -18.56 8.91
C CYS A 7 2.53 -18.38 7.43
N SER A 8 3.59 -17.63 7.13
CA SER A 8 4.09 -17.42 5.76
C SER A 8 4.70 -18.68 5.13
N ALA A 9 4.84 -19.76 5.88
CA ALA A 9 5.49 -21.00 5.46
C ALA A 9 6.93 -20.72 4.94
N TYR A 10 7.22 -21.15 3.70
CA TYR A 10 8.54 -20.94 3.10
C TYR A 10 8.65 -19.66 2.27
N TRP A 11 7.54 -18.93 2.05
CA TRP A 11 7.52 -17.71 1.26
C TRP A 11 7.44 -16.47 2.17
N PRO A 12 8.54 -15.71 2.35
CA PRO A 12 8.61 -14.63 3.35
C PRO A 12 7.61 -13.50 3.15
N ALA A 13 7.11 -13.26 1.93
CA ALA A 13 6.12 -12.24 1.67
C ALA A 13 4.77 -12.47 2.37
N GLY A 14 4.51 -13.64 2.93
CA GLY A 14 3.35 -13.90 3.78
C GLY A 14 3.45 -13.28 5.18
N THR A 15 4.62 -12.75 5.58
CA THR A 15 4.82 -12.12 6.89
C THR A 15 4.74 -10.59 6.82
N ALA A 16 4.48 -9.95 7.95
CA ALA A 16 4.51 -8.49 8.13
C ALA A 16 3.62 -7.68 7.17
N ALA A 17 2.56 -8.29 6.64
CA ALA A 17 1.59 -7.67 5.73
C ALA A 17 0.60 -6.77 6.51
N PHE A 18 1.11 -5.79 7.24
CA PHE A 18 0.29 -4.92 8.09
C PHE A 18 -0.65 -4.00 7.30
N HIS A 19 -0.38 -3.75 6.02
CA HIS A 19 -1.23 -2.93 5.14
C HIS A 19 -2.69 -3.42 5.11
N VAL A 20 -2.96 -4.72 5.30
CA VAL A 20 -4.31 -5.28 5.35
C VAL A 20 -5.19 -4.57 6.38
N ASN A 21 -4.64 -4.10 7.50
CA ASN A 21 -5.39 -3.33 8.49
C ASN A 21 -5.84 -1.97 7.95
N ALA A 22 -4.99 -1.29 7.17
CA ALA A 22 -5.38 -0.04 6.52
C ALA A 22 -6.39 -0.28 5.39
N ASP A 23 -6.27 -1.40 4.65
CA ASP A 23 -7.23 -1.76 3.60
C ASP A 23 -8.64 -1.94 4.18
N ILE A 24 -8.75 -2.61 5.34
CA ILE A 24 -10.01 -2.76 6.09
C ILE A 24 -10.52 -1.40 6.56
N ALA A 25 -9.66 -0.56 7.15
CA ALA A 25 -10.02 0.78 7.60
C ALA A 25 -10.56 1.65 6.43
N MET A 26 -9.89 1.59 5.27
CA MET A 26 -10.33 2.30 4.07
C MET A 26 -11.64 1.76 3.50
N ALA A 27 -11.95 0.48 3.68
CA ALA A 27 -13.23 -0.10 3.27
C ALA A 27 -14.40 0.54 4.05
N PHE A 28 -14.26 0.77 5.37
CA PHE A 28 -15.25 1.50 6.18
C PHE A 28 -15.44 2.93 5.68
N GLU A 29 -14.35 3.66 5.44
CA GLU A 29 -14.43 5.04 4.94
C GLU A 29 -15.08 5.10 3.56
N ARG A 30 -14.73 4.21 2.63
CA ARG A 30 -15.35 4.14 1.31
C ARG A 30 -16.83 3.81 1.38
N TYR A 31 -17.22 2.84 2.22
CA TYR A 31 -18.63 2.51 2.42
C TYR A 31 -19.42 3.75 2.86
N ARG A 32 -18.94 4.44 3.90
CA ARG A 32 -19.57 5.67 4.42
C ARG A 32 -19.71 6.75 3.33
N VAL A 33 -18.64 6.99 2.56
CA VAL A 33 -18.63 8.03 1.51
C VAL A 33 -19.58 7.68 0.37
N VAL A 34 -19.61 6.41 -0.07
CA VAL A 34 -20.42 5.99 -1.21
C VAL A 34 -21.91 5.85 -0.85
N SER A 35 -22.20 5.29 0.33
CA SER A 35 -23.58 5.05 0.76
C SER A 35 -24.24 6.30 1.38
N GLY A 36 -23.44 7.23 1.92
CA GLY A 36 -23.92 8.30 2.78
C GLY A 36 -24.43 7.82 4.15
N ASP A 37 -24.19 6.54 4.50
CA ASP A 37 -24.62 5.89 5.72
C ASP A 37 -23.46 5.74 6.70
N ASP A 38 -23.60 6.27 7.91
CA ASP A 38 -22.61 6.22 8.99
C ASP A 38 -22.95 5.16 10.07
N SER A 39 -23.97 4.35 9.86
CA SER A 39 -24.44 3.36 10.83
C SER A 39 -23.38 2.33 11.18
N ILE A 40 -22.71 1.77 10.17
CA ILE A 40 -21.61 0.80 10.35
C ILE A 40 -20.40 1.46 11.03
N GLU A 41 -20.09 2.72 10.70
CA GLU A 41 -19.02 3.45 11.38
C GLU A 41 -19.33 3.62 12.88
N LYS A 42 -20.57 3.91 13.23
CA LYS A 42 -21.02 4.01 14.64
C LYS A 42 -21.00 2.67 15.37
N GLU A 43 -21.44 1.61 14.69
CA GLU A 43 -21.59 0.28 15.29
C GLU A 43 -20.25 -0.38 15.62
N CYS A 44 -19.30 -0.34 14.68
CA CYS A 44 -18.01 -1.02 14.79
C CYS A 44 -16.84 -0.31 14.12
N GLY A 45 -17.09 0.48 13.07
CA GLY A 45 -16.05 1.08 12.25
C GLY A 45 -15.16 2.05 13.03
N LEU A 46 -15.72 2.86 13.95
CA LEU A 46 -14.92 3.75 14.79
C LEU A 46 -13.90 2.99 15.63
N ALA A 47 -14.30 1.89 16.26
CA ALA A 47 -13.38 1.07 17.05
C ALA A 47 -12.25 0.49 16.18
N VAL A 48 -12.58 -0.01 14.98
CA VAL A 48 -11.58 -0.50 14.03
C VAL A 48 -10.62 0.60 13.60
N LEU A 49 -11.12 1.79 13.26
CA LEU A 49 -10.29 2.93 12.85
C LEU A 49 -9.35 3.38 13.97
N VAL A 50 -9.82 3.42 15.21
CA VAL A 50 -9.03 3.80 16.39
C VAL A 50 -7.94 2.76 16.66
N GLU A 51 -8.27 1.48 16.71
CA GLU A 51 -7.30 0.44 17.04
C GLU A 51 -6.25 0.26 15.93
N THR A 52 -6.64 0.40 14.65
CA THR A 52 -5.68 0.38 13.56
C THR A 52 -4.78 1.63 13.56
N ALA A 53 -5.30 2.81 13.94
CA ALA A 53 -4.46 3.99 14.11
C ALA A 53 -3.43 3.82 15.25
N ARG A 54 -3.83 3.24 16.38
CA ARG A 54 -2.93 2.86 17.49
C ARG A 54 -1.85 1.89 17.03
N MET A 55 -2.23 0.88 16.25
CA MET A 55 -1.28 -0.08 15.67
C MET A 55 -0.24 0.67 14.81
N TRP A 56 -0.66 1.57 13.92
CA TRP A 56 0.26 2.30 13.05
C TRP A 56 1.26 3.14 13.86
N LEU A 57 0.79 3.86 14.89
CA LEU A 57 1.69 4.62 15.76
C LEU A 57 2.70 3.72 16.51
N SER A 58 2.31 2.47 16.81
CA SER A 58 3.21 1.51 17.47
C SER A 58 4.27 0.92 16.52
N LEU A 59 3.98 0.90 15.22
CA LEU A 59 4.89 0.36 14.19
C LEU A 59 5.81 1.42 13.61
N GLY A 60 5.31 2.65 13.45
CA GLY A 60 6.06 3.75 12.85
C GLY A 60 6.86 4.56 13.87
N HIS A 61 7.78 5.36 13.37
CA HIS A 61 8.58 6.27 14.18
C HIS A 61 9.01 7.51 13.41
N HIS A 62 9.29 8.61 14.10
CA HIS A 62 9.92 9.77 13.50
C HIS A 62 11.42 9.58 13.41
N ASP A 63 11.97 9.79 12.21
CA ASP A 63 13.42 9.81 12.03
C ASP A 63 14.01 11.15 12.53
N ARG A 64 15.34 11.27 12.51
CA ARG A 64 16.06 12.50 12.92
C ARG A 64 15.73 13.75 12.11
N TYR A 65 15.03 13.61 10.99
CA TYR A 65 14.60 14.71 10.12
C TYR A 65 13.11 15.03 10.30
N GLY A 66 12.43 14.39 11.27
CA GLY A 66 11.01 14.56 11.55
C GLY A 66 10.08 13.85 10.56
N ARG A 67 10.59 12.97 9.70
CA ARG A 67 9.76 12.19 8.77
C ARG A 67 9.26 10.94 9.49
N TRP A 68 7.96 10.66 9.38
CA TRP A 68 7.39 9.45 9.95
C TRP A 68 7.57 8.27 9.01
N ARG A 69 8.19 7.20 9.50
CA ARG A 69 8.64 6.05 8.73
C ARG A 69 8.10 4.75 9.31
N ILE A 70 7.92 3.74 8.44
CA ILE A 70 7.53 2.38 8.82
C ILE A 70 8.58 1.41 8.29
N ASP A 71 9.22 0.67 9.20
CA ASP A 71 10.24 -0.32 8.88
C ASP A 71 9.71 -1.74 9.01
N GLY A 72 10.30 -2.68 8.27
CA GLY A 72 10.05 -4.10 8.45
C GLY A 72 8.65 -4.56 8.03
N VAL A 73 8.10 -3.99 6.97
CA VAL A 73 6.76 -4.32 6.46
C VAL A 73 6.83 -4.95 5.06
N THR A 74 5.82 -5.75 4.74
CA THR A 74 5.62 -6.30 3.40
C THR A 74 4.39 -5.63 2.79
N GLY A 75 4.56 -5.09 1.58
CA GLY A 75 3.48 -4.49 0.80
C GLY A 75 2.65 -5.53 0.06
N PRO A 76 1.74 -5.10 -0.84
CA PRO A 76 0.93 -6.01 -1.65
C PRO A 76 1.74 -6.89 -2.60
N ASP A 77 2.90 -6.43 -3.08
CA ASP A 77 3.77 -7.21 -3.95
C ASP A 77 4.48 -8.33 -3.18
N GLU A 78 4.25 -9.58 -3.58
CA GLU A 78 4.83 -10.76 -2.93
C GLU A 78 6.26 -11.08 -3.40
N TYR A 79 6.84 -10.28 -4.31
CA TYR A 79 8.27 -10.39 -4.70
C TYR A 79 9.17 -9.44 -3.92
N THR A 80 8.63 -8.88 -2.84
CA THR A 80 9.39 -8.20 -1.78
C THR A 80 8.90 -8.67 -0.41
N ALA A 81 9.73 -8.54 0.64
CA ALA A 81 9.33 -8.82 2.01
C ALA A 81 10.20 -8.06 3.00
N VAL A 82 9.58 -7.64 4.13
CA VAL A 82 10.25 -7.04 5.28
C VAL A 82 11.14 -5.86 4.86
N VAL A 83 10.56 -4.95 4.08
CA VAL A 83 11.25 -3.77 3.54
C VAL A 83 11.02 -2.54 4.42
N ARG A 84 11.76 -1.46 4.12
CA ARG A 84 11.57 -0.16 4.74
C ARG A 84 10.74 0.72 3.83
N ASP A 85 9.82 1.49 4.45
CA ASP A 85 9.02 2.49 3.73
C ASP A 85 8.38 1.95 2.44
N ASN A 86 7.65 0.83 2.55
CA ASN A 86 6.80 0.43 1.45
C ASN A 86 5.77 1.53 1.20
N ILE A 87 5.75 2.08 -0.01
CA ILE A 87 4.99 3.28 -0.35
C ILE A 87 3.47 3.06 -0.21
N PHE A 88 2.98 1.86 -0.58
CA PHE A 88 1.57 1.52 -0.40
C PHE A 88 1.22 1.54 1.09
N THR A 89 2.00 0.84 1.90
CA THR A 89 1.81 0.79 3.36
C THR A 89 1.85 2.19 3.98
N ASN A 90 2.84 3.01 3.63
CA ASN A 90 2.99 4.36 4.18
C ASN A 90 1.79 5.26 3.83
N LEU A 91 1.36 5.27 2.57
CA LEU A 91 0.20 6.05 2.12
C LEU A 91 -1.11 5.57 2.75
N MET A 92 -1.33 4.26 2.82
CA MET A 92 -2.54 3.68 3.41
C MET A 92 -2.58 3.86 4.93
N ALA A 93 -1.44 3.76 5.62
CA ALA A 93 -1.34 4.06 7.04
C ALA A 93 -1.68 5.54 7.32
N ALA A 94 -1.14 6.47 6.54
CA ALA A 94 -1.48 7.89 6.67
C ALA A 94 -2.97 8.17 6.41
N ALA A 95 -3.56 7.50 5.42
CA ALA A 95 -5.00 7.58 5.14
C ALA A 95 -5.83 7.04 6.31
N ASN A 96 -5.46 5.89 6.88
CA ASN A 96 -6.11 5.31 8.05
C ASN A 96 -6.04 6.25 9.27
N LEU A 97 -4.87 6.83 9.56
CA LEU A 97 -4.70 7.79 10.64
C LEU A 97 -5.62 9.00 10.48
N ARG A 98 -5.70 9.57 9.26
CA ARG A 98 -6.62 10.68 8.95
C ARG A 98 -8.09 10.29 9.09
N SER A 99 -8.45 9.08 8.65
CA SER A 99 -9.82 8.56 8.79
C SER A 99 -10.22 8.36 10.24
N ALA A 100 -9.30 7.85 11.09
CA ALA A 100 -9.52 7.72 12.53
C ALA A 100 -9.78 9.09 13.19
N VAL A 101 -8.97 10.10 12.86
CA VAL A 101 -9.19 11.48 13.33
C VAL A 101 -10.55 12.01 12.90
N GLY A 102 -10.92 11.79 11.63
CA GLY A 102 -12.21 12.20 11.09
C GLY A 102 -13.38 11.52 11.78
N ALA A 103 -13.29 10.22 12.02
CA ALA A 103 -14.32 9.44 12.71
C ALA A 103 -14.47 9.88 14.17
N CYS A 104 -13.38 10.10 14.90
CA CYS A 104 -13.43 10.65 16.27
C CYS A 104 -14.08 12.05 16.32
N THR A 105 -13.88 12.86 15.27
CA THR A 105 -14.52 14.18 15.18
C THR A 105 -16.02 14.06 14.92
N ARG A 106 -16.45 13.08 14.13
CA ARG A 106 -17.88 12.83 13.85
C ARG A 106 -18.60 12.20 15.04
N HIS A 107 -17.89 11.37 15.83
CA HIS A 107 -18.46 10.60 16.94
C HIS A 107 -17.71 10.86 18.26
N PRO A 108 -17.73 12.11 18.79
CA PRO A 108 -16.86 12.50 19.91
C PRO A 108 -17.18 11.82 21.25
N GLU A 109 -18.44 11.39 21.45
CA GLU A 109 -18.83 10.64 22.65
C GLU A 109 -18.31 9.22 22.60
N ALA A 110 -18.55 8.51 21.50
CA ALA A 110 -18.05 7.15 21.30
C ALA A 110 -16.51 7.11 21.29
N ALA A 111 -15.84 8.12 20.74
CA ALA A 111 -14.37 8.21 20.79
C ALA A 111 -13.86 8.33 22.24
N ARG A 112 -14.55 9.11 23.10
CA ARG A 112 -14.22 9.20 24.55
C ARG A 112 -14.46 7.87 25.28
N ASP A 113 -15.50 7.12 24.90
CA ASP A 113 -15.76 5.79 25.46
C ASP A 113 -14.66 4.78 25.10
N LEU A 114 -14.01 4.97 23.95
CA LEU A 114 -12.81 4.22 23.52
C LEU A 114 -11.51 4.76 24.14
N GLY A 115 -11.60 5.76 25.02
CA GLY A 115 -10.46 6.37 25.70
C GLY A 115 -9.59 7.26 24.81
N VAL A 116 -10.10 7.69 23.65
CA VAL A 116 -9.35 8.58 22.75
C VAL A 116 -9.39 10.02 23.29
N ASP A 117 -8.22 10.64 23.41
CA ASP A 117 -8.06 12.03 23.81
C ASP A 117 -7.51 12.92 22.68
N ASN A 118 -7.32 14.21 23.01
CA ASN A 118 -6.81 15.19 22.05
C ASN A 118 -5.33 14.99 21.72
N GLU A 119 -4.53 14.47 22.64
CA GLU A 119 -3.10 14.20 22.44
C GLU A 119 -2.93 13.04 21.47
N GLU A 120 -3.71 11.98 21.63
CA GLU A 120 -3.70 10.82 20.74
C GLU A 120 -4.11 11.21 19.31
N THR A 121 -5.20 11.97 19.14
CA THR A 121 -5.61 12.44 17.80
C THR A 121 -4.62 13.43 17.16
N ALA A 122 -3.91 14.23 17.97
CA ALA A 122 -2.85 15.10 17.48
C ALA A 122 -1.64 14.29 17.00
N ALA A 123 -1.25 13.24 17.72
CA ALA A 123 -0.17 12.34 17.31
C ALA A 123 -0.49 11.62 15.97
N TRP A 124 -1.75 11.21 15.78
CA TRP A 124 -2.19 10.62 14.50
C TRP A 124 -2.08 11.60 13.33
N ARG A 125 -2.46 12.87 13.53
CA ARG A 125 -2.31 13.91 12.49
C ARG A 125 -0.85 14.15 12.16
N ASP A 126 -0.03 14.30 13.18
CA ASP A 126 1.39 14.57 13.04
C ASP A 126 2.10 13.45 12.23
N ALA A 127 1.86 12.19 12.60
CA ALA A 127 2.38 11.04 11.87
C ALA A 127 1.89 10.99 10.41
N ALA A 128 0.57 11.23 10.19
CA ALA A 128 0.00 11.22 8.85
C ALA A 128 0.53 12.35 7.95
N ASP A 129 0.83 13.51 8.52
CA ASP A 129 1.35 14.67 7.77
C ASP A 129 2.88 14.58 7.55
N ALA A 130 3.58 13.87 8.44
CA ALA A 130 5.02 13.65 8.35
C ALA A 130 5.41 12.37 7.61
N VAL A 131 4.43 11.60 7.09
CA VAL A 131 4.69 10.31 6.43
C VAL A 131 5.73 10.42 5.31
N TYR A 132 6.72 9.55 5.35
CA TYR A 132 7.77 9.52 4.33
C TYR A 132 7.30 8.80 3.08
N ILE A 133 7.35 9.49 1.96
CA ILE A 133 7.08 8.95 0.62
C ILE A 133 8.40 8.89 -0.13
N PRO A 134 8.94 7.69 -0.42
CA PRO A 134 10.20 7.55 -1.14
C PRO A 134 10.08 8.10 -2.57
N TYR A 135 11.10 8.84 -3.02
CA TYR A 135 11.15 9.40 -4.37
C TYR A 135 12.58 9.40 -4.91
N ASP A 136 12.78 8.77 -6.05
CA ASP A 136 14.04 8.79 -6.79
C ASP A 136 14.06 10.00 -7.73
N ARG A 137 14.88 10.98 -7.40
CA ARG A 137 14.95 12.25 -8.15
C ARG A 137 15.65 12.12 -9.49
N GLU A 138 16.56 11.15 -9.62
CA GLU A 138 17.31 10.93 -10.85
C GLU A 138 16.41 10.28 -11.90
N LEU A 139 15.68 9.25 -11.53
CA LEU A 139 14.71 8.59 -12.41
C LEU A 139 13.38 9.33 -12.51
N GLY A 140 13.05 10.18 -11.55
CA GLY A 140 11.78 10.89 -11.49
C GLY A 140 10.59 9.97 -11.16
N VAL A 141 10.83 8.88 -10.45
CA VAL A 141 9.82 7.88 -10.07
C VAL A 141 9.79 7.65 -8.56
N HIS A 142 8.73 7.04 -8.08
CA HIS A 142 8.64 6.59 -6.69
C HIS A 142 9.06 5.11 -6.62
N PRO A 143 10.09 4.74 -5.84
CA PRO A 143 10.35 3.34 -5.54
C PRO A 143 9.24 2.76 -4.67
N GLN A 144 8.83 1.51 -4.92
CA GLN A 144 7.79 0.85 -4.10
C GLN A 144 8.21 0.62 -2.64
N CYS A 145 9.51 0.64 -2.37
CA CYS A 145 10.09 0.69 -1.03
C CYS A 145 11.47 1.34 -1.10
N GLU A 146 12.04 1.72 0.07
CA GLU A 146 13.36 2.34 0.12
C GLU A 146 14.40 1.46 -0.60
N GLY A 147 15.11 2.04 -1.57
CA GLY A 147 16.18 1.37 -2.32
C GLY A 147 15.75 0.48 -3.48
N PHE A 148 14.43 0.31 -3.75
CA PHE A 148 13.96 -0.56 -4.84
C PHE A 148 14.59 -0.22 -6.20
N THR A 149 14.72 1.05 -6.55
CA THR A 149 15.29 1.50 -7.83
C THR A 149 16.79 1.23 -7.98
N THR A 150 17.47 0.88 -6.90
CA THR A 150 18.90 0.53 -6.89
C THR A 150 19.17 -0.98 -6.93
N LEU A 151 18.11 -1.80 -6.87
CA LEU A 151 18.22 -3.24 -7.02
C LEU A 151 18.63 -3.58 -8.46
N ARG A 152 19.18 -4.78 -8.67
CA ARG A 152 19.51 -5.24 -10.01
C ARG A 152 18.25 -5.36 -10.87
N GLU A 153 18.36 -5.06 -12.17
CA GLU A 153 17.29 -5.33 -13.12
C GLU A 153 17.08 -6.85 -13.23
N TRP A 154 15.80 -7.26 -13.41
CA TRP A 154 15.46 -8.64 -13.71
C TRP A 154 15.53 -8.88 -15.21
N ASP A 155 16.17 -9.97 -15.62
CA ASP A 155 16.20 -10.34 -17.02
C ASP A 155 15.02 -11.25 -17.37
N PHE A 156 14.00 -10.68 -17.99
CA PHE A 156 12.79 -11.38 -18.42
C PHE A 156 13.03 -12.34 -19.59
N THR A 157 14.22 -12.35 -20.19
CA THR A 157 14.58 -13.26 -21.28
C THR A 157 15.17 -14.58 -20.81
N GLU A 158 15.76 -14.61 -19.61
CA GLU A 158 16.38 -15.80 -19.03
C GLU A 158 15.36 -16.85 -18.58
N ASN A 159 14.23 -16.42 -18.00
CA ASN A 159 13.19 -17.32 -17.50
C ASN A 159 11.83 -16.96 -18.06
N THR A 160 11.26 -17.90 -18.81
CA THR A 160 9.94 -17.79 -19.45
C THR A 160 8.87 -18.64 -18.78
N LYS A 161 9.17 -19.24 -17.61
CA LYS A 161 8.22 -20.05 -16.84
C LYS A 161 7.56 -19.21 -15.76
N TYR A 162 6.26 -19.10 -15.81
CA TYR A 162 5.43 -18.35 -14.87
C TYR A 162 4.42 -19.24 -14.14
N PRO A 163 3.96 -18.88 -12.91
CA PRO A 163 4.46 -17.73 -12.14
C PRO A 163 5.89 -17.96 -11.63
N LEU A 164 6.69 -16.90 -11.58
CA LEU A 164 8.11 -16.99 -11.18
C LEU A 164 8.30 -17.63 -9.81
N LEU A 165 7.40 -17.38 -8.85
CA LEU A 165 7.48 -17.94 -7.48
C LEU A 165 7.52 -19.49 -7.44
N LEU A 166 7.06 -20.18 -8.49
CA LEU A 166 7.11 -21.64 -8.59
C LEU A 166 8.40 -22.14 -9.24
N HIS A 167 9.19 -21.27 -9.83
CA HIS A 167 10.37 -21.64 -10.64
C HIS A 167 11.65 -20.98 -10.17
N GLU A 168 11.55 -19.86 -9.42
CA GLU A 168 12.67 -19.10 -8.92
C GLU A 168 12.59 -18.99 -7.39
N PRO A 169 13.70 -19.19 -6.68
CA PRO A 169 13.72 -19.00 -5.22
C PRO A 169 13.63 -17.50 -4.87
N TYR A 170 12.98 -17.17 -3.75
CA TYR A 170 12.83 -15.79 -3.29
C TYR A 170 14.15 -15.03 -3.16
N VAL A 171 15.25 -15.70 -2.85
CA VAL A 171 16.59 -15.10 -2.75
C VAL A 171 17.12 -14.57 -4.09
N ARG A 172 16.52 -14.95 -5.22
CA ARG A 172 16.79 -14.37 -6.54
C ARG A 172 15.82 -13.25 -6.89
N LEU A 173 14.56 -13.33 -6.46
CA LEU A 173 13.50 -12.37 -6.76
C LEU A 173 13.62 -11.11 -5.90
N TYR A 174 13.71 -11.23 -4.59
CA TYR A 174 13.70 -10.10 -3.66
C TYR A 174 14.81 -9.06 -3.86
N PRO A 175 16.05 -9.43 -4.26
CA PRO A 175 17.09 -8.45 -4.58
C PRO A 175 17.05 -7.93 -6.03
N ALA A 176 15.91 -8.04 -6.71
CA ALA A 176 15.74 -7.62 -8.11
C ALA A 176 14.53 -6.70 -8.29
N GLN A 177 14.59 -5.88 -9.33
CA GLN A 177 13.46 -5.05 -9.77
C GLN A 177 12.48 -5.90 -10.59
N VAL A 178 11.72 -6.74 -9.90
CA VAL A 178 10.67 -7.59 -10.46
C VAL A 178 9.47 -7.60 -9.53
N ILE A 179 8.28 -7.55 -10.08
CA ILE A 179 7.04 -7.35 -9.35
C ILE A 179 6.04 -8.41 -9.80
N LYS A 180 5.41 -9.09 -8.85
CA LYS A 180 4.34 -10.04 -9.11
C LYS A 180 3.02 -9.34 -9.35
N GLN A 181 2.68 -8.40 -8.46
CA GLN A 181 1.39 -7.71 -8.47
C GLN A 181 1.54 -6.24 -8.08
N ALA A 182 0.56 -5.44 -8.49
CA ALA A 182 0.56 -4.00 -8.26
C ALA A 182 0.73 -3.65 -6.77
N ASP A 183 1.70 -2.79 -6.49
CA ASP A 183 2.00 -2.20 -5.18
C ASP A 183 1.91 -0.67 -5.31
N LEU A 184 2.94 0.00 -5.83
CA LEU A 184 2.88 1.43 -6.10
C LEU A 184 1.74 1.78 -7.08
N VAL A 185 1.53 0.98 -8.12
CA VAL A 185 0.45 1.24 -9.09
C VAL A 185 -0.91 1.19 -8.39
N LEU A 186 -1.10 0.27 -7.44
CA LEU A 186 -2.30 0.23 -6.58
C LEU A 186 -2.38 1.45 -5.67
N ALA A 187 -1.27 1.89 -5.07
CA ALA A 187 -1.20 3.09 -4.25
C ALA A 187 -1.63 4.34 -5.04
N MET A 188 -1.20 4.48 -6.32
CA MET A 188 -1.61 5.59 -7.18
C MET A 188 -3.12 5.58 -7.49
N GLN A 189 -3.74 4.42 -7.59
CA GLN A 189 -5.19 4.31 -7.75
C GLN A 189 -5.94 4.73 -6.49
N TRP A 190 -5.49 4.28 -5.32
CA TRP A 190 -6.21 4.49 -4.05
C TRP A 190 -5.95 5.85 -3.43
N GLN A 191 -4.74 6.39 -3.60
CA GLN A 191 -4.28 7.68 -3.09
C GLN A 191 -3.88 8.61 -4.23
N SER A 192 -4.71 8.68 -5.26
CA SER A 192 -4.46 9.39 -6.52
C SER A 192 -4.01 10.85 -6.32
N HIS A 193 -4.52 11.50 -5.27
CA HIS A 193 -4.19 12.88 -4.94
C HIS A 193 -2.74 13.09 -4.43
N ALA A 194 -2.06 12.01 -4.05
CA ALA A 194 -0.66 12.06 -3.60
C ALA A 194 0.34 12.17 -4.76
N PHE A 195 -0.11 12.05 -6.00
CA PHE A 195 0.74 12.01 -7.19
C PHE A 195 0.26 13.01 -8.25
N THR A 196 1.22 13.71 -8.91
CA THR A 196 0.87 14.52 -10.07
C THR A 196 0.62 13.63 -11.30
N PRO A 197 -0.08 14.12 -12.35
CA PRO A 197 -0.26 13.36 -13.59
C PRO A 197 1.06 12.89 -14.22
N GLU A 198 2.10 13.74 -14.19
CA GLU A 198 3.43 13.42 -14.73
C GLU A 198 4.14 12.35 -13.91
N GLN A 199 3.96 12.36 -12.58
CA GLN A 199 4.49 11.30 -11.71
C GLN A 199 3.79 9.98 -11.96
N LYS A 200 2.46 9.97 -12.10
CA LYS A 200 1.70 8.78 -12.45
C LYS A 200 2.16 8.18 -13.77
N ALA A 201 2.29 8.98 -14.82
CA ALA A 201 2.74 8.51 -16.13
C ALA A 201 4.13 7.85 -16.04
N ARG A 202 5.10 8.52 -15.41
CA ARG A 202 6.46 7.95 -15.24
C ARG A 202 6.45 6.68 -14.40
N ASN A 203 5.67 6.64 -13.33
CA ASN A 203 5.57 5.46 -12.48
C ASN A 203 4.93 4.30 -13.25
N VAL A 204 3.83 4.50 -14.00
CA VAL A 204 3.21 3.46 -14.81
C VAL A 204 4.22 2.91 -15.81
N ASP A 205 4.92 3.75 -16.57
CA ASP A 205 5.94 3.32 -17.54
C ASP A 205 7.09 2.53 -16.90
N TYR A 206 7.49 2.94 -15.69
CA TYR A 206 8.58 2.28 -14.97
C TYR A 206 8.17 0.89 -14.48
N TYR A 207 6.98 0.78 -13.86
CA TYR A 207 6.51 -0.44 -13.23
C TYR A 207 5.94 -1.44 -14.25
N GLU A 208 5.37 -0.98 -15.36
CA GLU A 208 4.87 -1.84 -16.44
C GLU A 208 5.95 -2.80 -16.95
N ARG A 209 7.17 -2.33 -17.12
CA ARG A 209 8.30 -3.13 -17.61
C ARG A 209 8.86 -4.12 -16.60
N ARG A 210 8.42 -4.05 -15.34
CA ARG A 210 8.93 -4.83 -14.21
C ARG A 210 7.89 -5.76 -13.61
N THR A 211 6.65 -5.70 -14.10
CA THR A 211 5.54 -6.53 -13.62
C THR A 211 5.41 -7.79 -14.46
N THR A 212 5.38 -8.95 -13.79
CA THR A 212 5.40 -10.27 -14.45
C THR A 212 4.06 -10.67 -15.04
N ARG A 213 2.95 -10.05 -14.65
CA ARG A 213 1.57 -10.44 -15.00
C ARG A 213 1.20 -11.87 -14.56
N ASP A 214 1.86 -12.41 -13.55
CA ASP A 214 1.57 -13.74 -12.99
C ASP A 214 0.63 -13.69 -11.78
N SER A 215 -0.12 -12.59 -11.64
CA SER A 215 -1.17 -12.40 -10.64
C SER A 215 -2.42 -11.77 -11.25
N SER A 216 -3.56 -12.41 -11.06
CA SER A 216 -4.87 -11.87 -11.46
C SER A 216 -5.25 -10.56 -10.74
N LEU A 217 -4.59 -10.23 -9.64
CA LEU A 217 -4.82 -8.99 -8.90
C LEU A 217 -4.25 -7.74 -9.60
N SER A 218 -3.31 -7.91 -10.54
CA SER A 218 -2.66 -6.79 -11.20
C SER A 218 -3.49 -6.19 -12.32
N ALA A 219 -4.13 -7.00 -13.15
CA ALA A 219 -4.74 -6.59 -14.40
C ALA A 219 -5.79 -5.47 -14.21
N CYS A 220 -6.67 -5.58 -13.22
CA CYS A 220 -7.69 -4.58 -12.94
C CYS A 220 -7.07 -3.21 -12.55
N THR A 221 -6.08 -3.20 -11.68
CA THR A 221 -5.37 -1.99 -11.26
C THR A 221 -4.58 -1.36 -12.41
N GLN A 222 -3.89 -2.19 -13.20
CA GLN A 222 -3.15 -1.74 -14.38
C GLN A 222 -4.09 -1.12 -15.43
N ALA A 223 -5.27 -1.73 -15.67
CA ALA A 223 -6.27 -1.17 -16.58
C ALA A 223 -6.67 0.25 -16.18
N VAL A 224 -7.00 0.47 -14.90
CA VAL A 224 -7.39 1.78 -14.38
C VAL A 224 -6.27 2.79 -14.52
N MET A 225 -5.04 2.42 -14.12
CA MET A 225 -3.92 3.37 -14.13
C MET A 225 -3.39 3.64 -15.54
N CYS A 226 -3.40 2.65 -16.44
CA CYS A 226 -3.10 2.88 -17.85
C CYS A 226 -4.11 3.83 -18.50
N ALA A 227 -5.41 3.70 -18.17
CA ALA A 227 -6.42 4.65 -18.64
C ALA A 227 -6.20 6.06 -18.08
N ASP A 228 -5.88 6.19 -16.79
CA ASP A 228 -5.62 7.48 -16.12
C ASP A 228 -4.44 8.25 -16.76
N VAL A 229 -3.42 7.53 -17.26
CA VAL A 229 -2.25 8.14 -17.91
C VAL A 229 -2.35 8.21 -19.44
N GLY A 230 -3.46 7.77 -20.05
CA GLY A 230 -3.72 7.88 -21.48
C GLY A 230 -3.25 6.70 -22.35
N HIS A 231 -2.78 5.60 -21.76
CA HIS A 231 -2.40 4.35 -22.45
C HIS A 231 -3.63 3.49 -22.74
N LEU A 232 -4.56 3.97 -23.58
CA LEU A 232 -5.90 3.39 -23.73
C LEU A 232 -5.91 1.98 -24.32
N GLU A 233 -5.02 1.66 -25.26
CA GLU A 233 -4.92 0.31 -25.83
C GLU A 233 -4.49 -0.70 -24.73
N LEU A 234 -3.45 -0.37 -24.00
CA LEU A 234 -2.97 -1.20 -22.89
C LEU A 234 -4.00 -1.32 -21.76
N ALA A 235 -4.74 -0.25 -21.47
CA ALA A 235 -5.84 -0.26 -20.52
C ALA A 235 -6.96 -1.23 -20.94
N HIS A 236 -7.30 -1.26 -22.24
CA HIS A 236 -8.26 -2.19 -22.80
C HIS A 236 -7.78 -3.64 -22.67
N ASP A 237 -6.51 -3.92 -23.01
CA ASP A 237 -5.95 -5.26 -22.94
C ASP A 237 -5.97 -5.80 -21.51
N TYR A 238 -5.59 -4.97 -20.53
CA TYR A 238 -5.68 -5.32 -19.11
C TYR A 238 -7.11 -5.51 -18.61
N ALA A 239 -8.05 -4.69 -19.07
CA ALA A 239 -9.47 -4.84 -18.71
C ALA A 239 -10.03 -6.16 -19.26
N TYR A 240 -9.62 -6.54 -20.48
CA TYR A 240 -10.01 -7.82 -21.08
C TYR A 240 -9.40 -9.01 -20.33
N GLU A 241 -8.10 -8.92 -19.96
CA GLU A 241 -7.43 -9.94 -19.14
C GLU A 241 -8.11 -10.12 -17.78
N ALA A 242 -8.52 -9.01 -17.14
CA ALA A 242 -9.22 -9.07 -15.84
C ALA A 242 -10.64 -9.65 -15.90
N ALA A 243 -11.26 -9.67 -17.09
CA ALA A 243 -12.65 -10.14 -17.29
C ALA A 243 -12.75 -11.62 -17.68
N LEU A 244 -11.65 -12.29 -18.05
CA LEU A 244 -11.58 -13.68 -18.49
C LEU A 244 -10.99 -14.61 -17.43
#